data_d3c51c72f890e0a46bb60f34ef5dd06d
#
_entry.id   d3c51c72f890e0a46bb60f34ef5dd06d
#
_cell.length_a   1.000
_cell.length_b   1.000
_cell.length_c   1.000
_cell.angle_alpha   90.00
_cell.angle_beta   90.00
_cell.angle_gamma   90.00
#
_symmetry.space_group_name_H-M   'P 1'
#
loop_
_entity.id
_entity.type
_entity.pdbx_description
1 polymer ?
#
loop_
_entity_poly.entity_id
_entity_poly.type
_entity_poly.pdbx_seq_one_letter_code
_entity_poly.pdbx_strand_id
1 'polypeptide(L)'
;MKSPLVVLILIVLADLMGFSLVVPLLPPFAKQYGFSPWQIGLLMAAYPLCQLVAAPFLGRLSDRYGRRPVLVLSQAGTALSFLVLGLSRDFTVMLLARGLDGASGGNFLVAQAYIADVTRPEDRAKGYGMLGAAFGVGFVLGPILGAGMLALVPEDV
;
A
#
# COMPACT_ATOMS: atom_id res chain seq x y z
N MET A 1 -1.03 -7.21 -24.56
CA MET A 1 -1.55 -7.32 -23.17
C MET A 1 -2.93 -6.68 -23.14
N LYS A 2 -3.91 -7.34 -22.52
CA LYS A 2 -5.26 -6.76 -22.41
C LYS A 2 -5.20 -5.55 -21.48
N SER A 3 -5.82 -4.44 -21.85
CA SER A 3 -5.83 -3.19 -21.07
C SER A 3 -6.14 -3.35 -19.56
N PRO A 4 -7.01 -4.30 -19.13
CA PRO A 4 -7.30 -4.51 -17.70
C PRO A 4 -6.11 -4.98 -16.87
N LEU A 5 -5.20 -5.78 -17.45
CA LEU A 5 -4.02 -6.30 -16.74
C LEU A 5 -3.00 -5.18 -16.47
N VAL A 6 -2.84 -4.27 -17.42
CA VAL A 6 -1.95 -3.10 -17.24
C VAL A 6 -2.45 -2.21 -16.10
N VAL A 7 -3.75 -1.91 -16.08
CA VAL A 7 -4.35 -1.12 -14.99
C VAL A 7 -4.14 -1.78 -13.64
N LEU A 8 -4.33 -3.11 -13.55
CA LEU A 8 -4.10 -3.86 -12.32
C LEU A 8 -2.65 -3.74 -11.82
N ILE A 9 -1.69 -3.90 -12.73
CA ILE A 9 -0.26 -3.79 -12.40
C ILE A 9 0.08 -2.37 -11.93
N LEU A 10 -0.49 -1.33 -12.55
CA LEU A 10 -0.30 0.05 -12.12
C LEU A 10 -0.89 0.32 -10.74
N ILE A 11 -2.06 -0.25 -10.41
CA ILE A 11 -2.66 -0.18 -9.08
C ILE A 11 -1.71 -0.77 -8.03
N VAL A 12 -1.24 -2.00 -8.26
CA VAL A 12 -0.33 -2.67 -7.33
C VAL A 12 1.00 -1.95 -7.22
N LEU A 13 1.53 -1.43 -8.32
CA LEU A 13 2.75 -0.63 -8.31
C LEU A 13 2.58 0.63 -7.45
N ALA A 14 1.47 1.36 -7.61
CA ALA A 14 1.18 2.55 -6.82
C ALA A 14 1.08 2.25 -5.31
N ASP A 15 0.39 1.15 -4.93
CA ASP A 15 0.30 0.71 -3.53
C ASP A 15 1.67 0.39 -2.94
N LEU A 16 2.49 -0.36 -3.68
CA LEU A 16 3.81 -0.76 -3.22
C LEU A 16 4.77 0.42 -3.13
N MET A 17 4.69 1.37 -4.07
CA MET A 17 5.44 2.63 -3.99
C MET A 17 5.03 3.43 -2.76
N GLY A 18 3.73 3.57 -2.49
CA GLY A 18 3.21 4.26 -1.31
C GLY A 18 3.71 3.60 -0.02
N PHE A 19 3.54 2.28 0.10
CA PHE A 19 4.03 1.53 1.26
C PHE A 19 5.54 1.70 1.46
N SER A 20 6.34 1.48 0.42
CA SER A 20 7.80 1.54 0.51
C SER A 20 8.36 2.95 0.72
N LEU A 21 7.60 3.98 0.32
CA LEU A 21 7.90 5.39 0.61
C LEU A 21 7.70 5.69 2.11
N VAL A 22 6.62 5.19 2.71
CA VAL A 22 6.31 5.45 4.13
C VAL A 22 7.31 4.79 5.06
N VAL A 23 7.83 3.61 4.73
CA VAL A 23 8.75 2.85 5.59
C VAL A 23 9.97 3.68 6.04
N PRO A 24 10.75 4.33 5.17
CA PRO A 24 11.88 5.17 5.58
C PRO A 24 11.47 6.54 6.11
N LEU A 25 10.31 7.09 5.70
CA LEU A 25 9.89 8.45 6.06
C LEU A 25 9.21 8.52 7.42
N LEU A 26 8.37 7.55 7.74
CA LEU A 26 7.55 7.60 8.95
C LEU A 26 8.35 7.69 10.25
N PRO A 27 9.44 6.92 10.47
CA PRO A 27 10.20 7.00 11.72
C PRO A 27 10.83 8.37 11.99
N PRO A 28 11.53 9.04 11.05
CA PRO A 28 12.08 10.36 11.30
C PRO A 28 10.98 11.42 11.56
N PHE A 29 9.88 11.42 10.80
CA PHE A 29 8.77 12.34 11.05
C PHE A 29 8.11 12.10 12.40
N ALA A 30 7.82 10.86 12.75
CA ALA A 30 7.23 10.52 14.04
C ALA A 30 8.14 10.95 15.21
N LYS A 31 9.48 10.83 15.04
CA LYS A 31 10.45 11.30 16.01
C LYS A 31 10.45 12.83 16.16
N GLN A 32 10.30 13.59 15.06
CA GLN A 32 10.16 15.05 15.10
C GLN A 32 8.90 15.49 15.88
N TYR A 33 7.81 14.70 15.83
CA TYR A 33 6.60 14.95 16.60
C TYR A 33 6.71 14.51 18.09
N GLY A 34 7.87 14.04 18.52
CA GLY A 34 8.13 13.64 19.90
C GLY A 34 7.59 12.24 20.24
N PHE A 35 7.29 11.41 19.27
CA PHE A 35 6.81 10.06 19.52
C PHE A 35 7.91 9.17 20.07
N SER A 36 7.57 8.37 21.08
CA SER A 36 8.47 7.39 21.67
C SER A 36 8.81 6.26 20.68
N PRO A 37 9.94 5.55 20.84
CA PRO A 37 10.30 4.41 19.99
C PRO A 37 9.22 3.33 19.93
N TRP A 38 8.49 3.12 21.04
CA TRP A 38 7.36 2.20 21.10
C TRP A 38 6.19 2.64 20.20
N GLN A 39 5.82 3.91 20.23
CA GLN A 39 4.78 4.49 19.38
C GLN A 39 5.15 4.36 17.89
N ILE A 40 6.42 4.63 17.56
CA ILE A 40 6.92 4.46 16.17
C ILE A 40 6.81 3.00 15.74
N GLY A 41 7.22 2.06 16.62
CA GLY A 41 7.09 0.63 16.35
C GLY A 41 5.63 0.21 16.12
N LEU A 42 4.69 0.76 16.90
CA LEU A 42 3.26 0.48 16.75
C LEU A 42 2.69 1.04 15.43
N LEU A 43 3.10 2.26 15.03
CA LEU A 43 2.73 2.83 13.74
C LEU A 43 3.22 1.97 12.56
N MET A 44 4.44 1.44 12.66
CA MET A 44 5.00 0.55 11.64
C MET A 44 4.28 -0.80 11.59
N ALA A 45 3.90 -1.36 12.75
CA ALA A 45 3.22 -2.65 12.86
C ALA A 45 1.74 -2.58 12.49
N ALA A 46 1.08 -1.43 12.63
CA ALA A 46 -0.35 -1.28 12.40
C ALA A 46 -0.78 -1.68 10.98
N TYR A 47 -0.02 -1.27 9.97
CA TYR A 47 -0.31 -1.62 8.57
C TYR A 47 -0.31 -3.14 8.34
N PRO A 48 0.81 -3.87 8.56
CA PRO A 48 0.83 -5.30 8.27
C PRO A 48 -0.12 -6.12 9.16
N LEU A 49 -0.37 -5.70 10.40
CA LEU A 49 -1.34 -6.37 11.27
C LEU A 49 -2.77 -6.21 10.76
N CYS A 50 -3.18 -5.01 10.42
CA CYS A 50 -4.51 -4.76 9.86
C CYS A 50 -4.67 -5.44 8.49
N GLN A 51 -3.64 -5.45 7.66
CA GLN A 51 -3.64 -6.14 6.38
C GLN A 51 -3.82 -7.66 6.56
N LEU A 52 -3.12 -8.27 7.51
CA LEU A 52 -3.24 -9.70 7.80
C LEU A 52 -4.68 -10.09 8.17
N VAL A 53 -5.33 -9.26 8.99
CA VAL A 53 -6.72 -9.48 9.41
C VAL A 53 -7.69 -9.20 8.26
N ALA A 54 -7.50 -8.12 7.51
CA ALA A 54 -8.41 -7.69 6.46
C ALA A 54 -8.33 -8.54 5.18
N ALA A 55 -7.17 -9.10 4.86
CA ALA A 55 -6.93 -9.84 3.62
C ALA A 55 -7.96 -10.94 3.31
N PRO A 56 -8.32 -11.85 4.24
CA PRO A 56 -9.33 -12.87 3.97
C PRO A 56 -10.75 -12.29 3.74
N PHE A 57 -11.07 -11.15 4.36
CA PHE A 57 -12.35 -10.48 4.16
C PHE A 57 -12.40 -9.78 2.79
N LEU A 58 -11.33 -9.10 2.40
CA LEU A 58 -11.22 -8.49 1.07
C LEU A 58 -11.24 -9.54 -0.04
N GLY A 59 -10.60 -10.69 0.17
CA GLY A 59 -10.67 -11.83 -0.74
C GLY A 59 -12.11 -12.26 -0.97
N ARG A 60 -12.85 -12.59 0.09
CA ARG A 60 -14.27 -12.99 0.01
C ARG A 60 -15.17 -11.90 -0.60
N LEU A 61 -14.91 -10.64 -0.23
CA LEU A 61 -15.64 -9.49 -0.76
C LEU A 61 -15.44 -9.37 -2.28
N SER A 62 -14.20 -9.56 -2.73
CA SER A 62 -13.86 -9.53 -4.16
C SER A 62 -14.41 -10.71 -4.95
N ASP A 63 -14.57 -11.88 -4.31
CA ASP A 63 -15.25 -13.04 -4.91
C ASP A 63 -16.74 -12.78 -5.08
N ARG A 64 -17.38 -12.10 -4.10
CA ARG A 64 -18.82 -11.86 -4.08
C ARG A 64 -19.26 -10.69 -4.97
N TYR A 65 -18.56 -9.57 -4.91
CA TYR A 65 -18.94 -8.32 -5.58
C TYR A 65 -18.12 -8.04 -6.84
N GLY A 66 -17.13 -8.88 -7.12
CA GLY A 66 -16.21 -8.74 -8.25
C GLY A 66 -14.90 -8.04 -7.86
N ARG A 67 -13.84 -8.33 -8.61
CA ARG A 67 -12.47 -7.84 -8.33
C ARG A 67 -12.37 -6.32 -8.46
N ARG A 68 -12.96 -5.76 -9.52
CA ARG A 68 -12.82 -4.35 -9.87
C ARG A 68 -13.38 -3.37 -8.82
N PRO A 69 -14.63 -3.50 -8.31
CA PRO A 69 -15.15 -2.58 -7.31
C PRO A 69 -14.38 -2.66 -5.98
N VAL A 70 -13.89 -3.84 -5.59
CA VAL A 70 -13.10 -4.00 -4.37
C VAL A 70 -11.74 -3.33 -4.53
N LEU A 71 -11.07 -3.46 -5.67
CA LEU A 71 -9.82 -2.75 -5.96
C LEU A 71 -10.00 -1.23 -5.90
N VAL A 72 -11.10 -0.69 -6.47
CA VAL A 72 -11.38 0.75 -6.41
C VAL A 72 -11.62 1.22 -4.98
N LEU A 73 -12.39 0.47 -4.19
CA LEU A 73 -12.66 0.79 -2.79
C LEU A 73 -11.37 0.75 -1.96
N SER A 74 -10.55 -0.27 -2.16
CA SER A 74 -9.23 -0.39 -1.51
C SER A 74 -8.33 0.79 -1.84
N GLN A 75 -8.22 1.18 -3.12
CA GLN A 75 -7.44 2.34 -3.52
C GLN A 75 -7.95 3.66 -2.91
N ALA A 76 -9.26 3.84 -2.82
CA ALA A 76 -9.84 5.00 -2.16
C ALA A 76 -9.49 5.02 -0.66
N GLY A 77 -9.54 3.86 0.02
CA GLY A 77 -9.14 3.72 1.42
C GLY A 77 -7.66 4.04 1.63
N THR A 78 -6.77 3.50 0.79
CA THR A 78 -5.33 3.81 0.82
C THR A 78 -5.07 5.29 0.57
N ALA A 79 -5.69 5.90 -0.45
CA ALA A 79 -5.52 7.33 -0.74
C ALA A 79 -5.98 8.21 0.44
N LEU A 80 -7.12 7.90 1.05
CA LEU A 80 -7.61 8.60 2.24
C LEU A 80 -6.63 8.44 3.42
N SER A 81 -6.11 7.24 3.63
CA SER A 81 -5.15 6.95 4.70
C SER A 81 -3.87 7.78 4.55
N PHE A 82 -3.31 7.87 3.34
CA PHE A 82 -2.13 8.69 3.08
C PHE A 82 -2.41 10.18 3.28
N LEU A 83 -3.58 10.64 2.88
CA LEU A 83 -3.98 12.03 3.07
C LEU A 83 -4.11 12.37 4.56
N VAL A 84 -4.75 11.52 5.34
CA VAL A 84 -4.87 11.68 6.80
C VAL A 84 -3.50 11.59 7.47
N LEU A 85 -2.66 10.63 7.07
CA LEU A 85 -1.32 10.45 7.62
C LEU A 85 -0.44 11.69 7.37
N GLY A 86 -0.51 12.29 6.17
CA GLY A 86 0.27 13.46 5.81
C GLY A 86 -0.20 14.76 6.47
N LEU A 87 -1.47 14.87 6.83
CA LEU A 87 -2.05 16.06 7.47
C LEU A 87 -2.03 16.00 9.00
N SER A 88 -1.90 14.82 9.59
CA SER A 88 -1.98 14.64 11.05
C SER A 88 -0.60 14.68 11.71
N ARG A 89 -0.60 15.20 12.94
CA ARG A 89 0.53 15.14 13.89
C ARG A 89 0.15 14.42 15.18
N ASP A 90 -1.09 13.94 15.28
CA ASP A 90 -1.58 13.19 16.43
C ASP A 90 -1.32 11.69 16.24
N PHE A 91 -0.75 11.07 17.29
CA PHE A 91 -0.40 9.65 17.26
C PHE A 91 -1.60 8.74 16.98
N THR A 92 -2.75 9.02 17.61
CA THR A 92 -3.95 8.17 17.48
C THR A 92 -4.51 8.25 16.06
N VAL A 93 -4.56 9.44 15.50
CA VAL A 93 -5.03 9.66 14.12
C VAL A 93 -4.09 8.98 13.12
N MET A 94 -2.77 9.10 13.30
CA MET A 94 -1.78 8.44 12.46
C MET A 94 -1.88 6.91 12.58
N LEU A 95 -2.12 6.38 13.78
CA LEU A 95 -2.31 4.95 14.02
C LEU A 95 -3.56 4.43 13.31
N LEU A 96 -4.67 5.15 13.40
CA LEU A 96 -5.91 4.81 12.70
C LEU A 96 -5.74 4.89 11.18
N ALA A 97 -5.03 5.89 10.67
CA ALA A 97 -4.69 6.00 9.26
C ALA A 97 -3.86 4.81 8.77
N ARG A 98 -2.83 4.40 9.53
CA ARG A 98 -2.03 3.20 9.22
C ARG A 98 -2.86 1.91 9.28
N GLY A 99 -3.79 1.81 10.24
CA GLY A 99 -4.74 0.71 10.32
C GLY A 99 -5.68 0.64 9.11
N LEU A 100 -6.23 1.78 8.71
CA LEU A 100 -7.09 1.90 7.52
C LEU A 100 -6.33 1.55 6.24
N ASP A 101 -5.10 2.05 6.09
CA ASP A 101 -4.20 1.71 4.98
C ASP A 101 -3.97 0.20 4.89
N GLY A 102 -3.63 -0.44 6.02
CA GLY A 102 -3.47 -1.89 6.10
C GLY A 102 -4.75 -2.65 5.77
N ALA A 103 -5.89 -2.22 6.31
CA ALA A 103 -7.18 -2.82 6.03
C ALA A 103 -7.60 -2.68 4.55
N SER A 104 -7.17 -1.61 3.88
CA SER A 104 -7.37 -1.38 2.45
C SER A 104 -6.30 -2.07 1.58
N GLY A 105 -5.13 -2.39 2.12
CA GLY A 105 -3.94 -2.86 1.40
C GLY A 105 -4.01 -4.30 0.83
N GLY A 106 -5.20 -4.89 0.67
CA GLY A 106 -5.39 -6.23 0.10
C GLY A 106 -5.25 -6.33 -1.42
N ASN A 107 -4.89 -5.24 -2.10
CA ASN A 107 -4.86 -5.15 -3.57
C ASN A 107 -3.93 -6.18 -4.22
N PHE A 108 -2.81 -6.53 -3.58
CA PHE A 108 -1.89 -7.54 -4.08
C PHE A 108 -2.54 -8.93 -4.18
N LEU A 109 -3.28 -9.35 -3.14
CA LEU A 109 -3.99 -10.63 -3.14
C LEU A 109 -5.14 -10.65 -4.14
N VAL A 110 -5.91 -9.56 -4.20
CA VAL A 110 -7.00 -9.41 -5.19
C VAL A 110 -6.44 -9.40 -6.60
N ALA A 111 -5.27 -8.80 -6.82
CA ALA A 111 -4.57 -8.79 -8.11
C ALA A 111 -4.11 -10.19 -8.52
N GLN A 112 -3.56 -10.98 -7.60
CA GLN A 112 -3.19 -12.37 -7.87
C GLN A 112 -4.41 -13.21 -8.27
N ALA A 113 -5.52 -13.07 -7.53
CA ALA A 113 -6.76 -13.75 -7.86
C ALA A 113 -7.31 -13.31 -9.23
N TYR A 114 -7.27 -12.01 -9.54
CA TYR A 114 -7.68 -11.49 -10.83
C TYR A 114 -6.86 -12.09 -11.99
N ILE A 115 -5.53 -12.17 -11.83
CA ILE A 115 -4.65 -12.81 -12.84
C ILE A 115 -5.07 -14.26 -13.04
N ALA A 116 -5.33 -15.02 -11.96
CA ALA A 116 -5.78 -16.40 -12.04
C ALA A 116 -7.11 -16.53 -12.80
N ASP A 117 -8.02 -15.57 -12.62
CA ASP A 117 -9.37 -15.58 -13.23
C ASP A 117 -9.34 -15.24 -14.74
N VAL A 118 -8.45 -14.33 -15.17
CA VAL A 118 -8.44 -13.80 -16.55
C VAL A 118 -7.37 -14.36 -17.46
N THR A 119 -6.41 -15.14 -16.90
CA THR A 119 -5.26 -15.65 -17.62
C THR A 119 -5.34 -17.17 -17.77
N ARG A 120 -4.99 -17.69 -18.96
CA ARG A 120 -4.89 -19.13 -19.17
C ARG A 120 -3.81 -19.74 -18.26
N PRO A 121 -3.96 -21.02 -17.84
CA PRO A 121 -2.98 -21.67 -16.96
C PRO A 121 -1.52 -21.52 -17.43
N GLU A 122 -1.28 -21.61 -18.75
CA GLU A 122 0.03 -21.53 -19.37
C GLU A 122 0.66 -20.13 -19.22
N ASP A 123 -0.15 -19.07 -19.19
CA ASP A 123 0.27 -17.67 -19.14
C ASP A 123 0.30 -17.10 -17.71
N ARG A 124 -0.20 -17.82 -16.71
CA ARG A 124 -0.26 -17.36 -15.31
C ARG A 124 1.11 -17.02 -14.73
N ALA A 125 2.12 -17.83 -15.03
CA ALA A 125 3.49 -17.58 -14.59
C ALA A 125 4.01 -16.22 -15.08
N LYS A 126 3.68 -15.82 -16.31
CA LYS A 126 4.01 -14.50 -16.84
C LYS A 126 3.26 -13.37 -16.12
N GLY A 127 1.96 -13.56 -15.83
CA GLY A 127 1.15 -12.61 -15.07
C GLY A 127 1.69 -12.38 -13.66
N TYR A 128 2.02 -13.44 -12.95
CA TYR A 128 2.64 -13.35 -11.61
C TYR A 128 4.05 -12.78 -11.66
N GLY A 129 4.84 -13.09 -12.70
CA GLY A 129 6.16 -12.49 -12.91
C GLY A 129 6.09 -10.97 -13.07
N MET A 130 5.08 -10.47 -13.80
CA MET A 130 4.84 -9.02 -13.95
C MET A 130 4.43 -8.37 -12.63
N LEU A 131 3.62 -9.06 -11.81
CA LEU A 131 3.26 -8.60 -10.48
C LEU A 131 4.47 -8.54 -9.54
N GLY A 132 5.35 -9.55 -9.60
CA GLY A 132 6.62 -9.57 -8.88
C GLY A 132 7.58 -8.46 -9.34
N ALA A 133 7.63 -8.16 -10.64
CA ALA A 133 8.41 -7.05 -11.17
C ALA A 133 7.87 -5.69 -10.67
N ALA A 134 6.54 -5.50 -10.66
CA ALA A 134 5.91 -4.31 -10.08
C ALA A 134 6.26 -4.16 -8.58
N PHE A 135 6.29 -5.28 -7.84
CA PHE A 135 6.73 -5.30 -6.44
C PHE A 135 8.18 -4.80 -6.31
N GLY A 136 9.12 -5.36 -7.07
CA GLY A 136 10.52 -4.97 -7.04
C GLY A 136 10.72 -3.49 -7.41
N VAL A 137 10.08 -3.04 -8.47
CA VAL A 137 10.14 -1.63 -8.94
C VAL A 137 9.55 -0.69 -7.88
N GLY A 138 8.39 -1.01 -7.30
CA GLY A 138 7.75 -0.22 -6.26
C GLY A 138 8.64 -0.05 -5.02
N PHE A 139 9.28 -1.13 -4.58
CA PHE A 139 10.19 -1.10 -3.44
C PHE A 139 11.49 -0.31 -3.67
N VAL A 140 11.94 -0.21 -4.92
CA VAL A 140 13.11 0.62 -5.27
C VAL A 140 12.70 2.09 -5.43
N LEU A 141 11.62 2.35 -6.14
CA LEU A 141 11.18 3.72 -6.43
C LEU A 141 10.66 4.46 -5.20
N GLY A 142 9.99 3.77 -4.27
CA GLY A 142 9.43 4.40 -3.07
C GLY A 142 10.49 5.13 -2.23
N PRO A 143 11.56 4.47 -1.76
CA PRO A 143 12.63 5.12 -1.01
C PRO A 143 13.35 6.22 -1.78
N ILE A 144 13.55 6.04 -3.09
CA ILE A 144 14.17 7.07 -3.96
C ILE A 144 13.31 8.34 -3.98
N LEU A 145 12.00 8.18 -4.18
CA LEU A 145 11.06 9.30 -4.15
C LEU A 145 10.99 9.93 -2.76
N GLY A 146 10.97 9.10 -1.71
CA GLY A 146 10.98 9.56 -0.33
C GLY A 146 12.22 10.38 0.01
N ALA A 147 13.41 9.90 -0.36
CA ALA A 147 14.65 10.63 -0.18
C ALA A 147 14.68 11.95 -0.99
N GLY A 148 14.18 11.92 -2.23
CA GLY A 148 14.04 13.11 -3.07
C GLY A 148 13.10 14.15 -2.46
N MET A 149 11.98 13.72 -1.87
CA MET A 149 11.04 14.61 -1.18
C MET A 149 11.68 15.23 0.08
N LEU A 150 12.40 14.44 0.87
CA LEU A 150 13.11 14.95 2.05
C LEU A 150 14.16 16.01 1.68
N ALA A 151 14.88 15.82 0.56
CA ALA A 151 15.87 16.80 0.09
C ALA A 151 15.25 18.14 -0.37
N LEU A 152 13.94 18.16 -0.63
CA LEU A 152 13.20 19.37 -1.01
C LEU A 152 12.57 20.10 0.19
N VAL A 153 12.54 19.45 1.36
CA VAL A 153 12.03 20.08 2.60
C VAL A 153 13.17 20.86 3.23
N PRO A 154 13.00 22.18 3.47
CA PRO A 154 14.03 22.97 4.16
C PRO A 154 14.32 22.41 5.56
N GLU A 155 15.59 22.45 5.98
CA GLU A 155 16.02 21.94 7.30
C GLU A 155 15.41 22.71 8.50
N ASP A 156 14.72 23.82 8.23
CA ASP A 156 14.20 24.77 9.22
C ASP A 156 12.72 24.54 9.58
N VAL A 157 12.09 23.40 9.19
CA VAL A 157 10.68 23.10 9.45
C VAL A 157 10.49 22.05 10.53
#